data_e548f363f9c93ef9fd7a736da81d5385
#
_entry.id   e548f363f9c93ef9fd7a736da81d5385
#
_cell.length_a   1.000
_cell.length_b   1.000
_cell.length_c   1.000
_cell.angle_alpha   90.00
_cell.angle_beta   90.00
_cell.angle_gamma   90.00
#
_symmetry.space_group_name_H-M   'P 1'
#
loop_
_entity.id
_entity.type
_entity.pdbx_description
1 polymer ?
#
loop_
_entity_poly.entity_id
_entity_poly.type
_entity_poly.pdbx_seq_one_letter_code
_entity_poly.pdbx_strand_id
1 'polypeptide(L)'
;MNALQRDLKKLVPLVESLGAEKAAADPHRQRFHIQPMVGWLNDPNGLCKIGDTYHAFFQYGPFDVTGGVKHWGHVVSRDLLHWEYRPVMLYPDEPFDCHGAYSGSALVEDGTMYLYYTGNVKFPGAYDYIRQGRGHNVCLAVSRDGEHIDSKTCLMYNKDYPAGLTCHVRDPKVFAYEGRYYMVLGARTVDDRGEVLVFESTDRLRWSHINTLTTPEPFGYMWECPDLFALDGQWFLAVSPQGIACQNIYGCGYFPVCGDWRGDCTLGDFHHADFGFDYYAPQSFVDGSTGRRLQIGWMGMPDADYGNPATVAYGWQHCMTLPRVLTHDGQGHILQNPAPELTACRGAAVALPDGAEQAVDVCFDLTAAPAGDFSLAFDGGLTLAYADADRTCCLTFTDDAMSGGRTSRCVKLDAPCRRLRVVGDASSLEIFLNDGAAVLSTRYYPAGAPTLRAANLDAVVYPLNL
;
A
#
# COMPACT_ATOMS: atom_id res chain seq x y z
N MET A 1 -9.04 -28.68 -12.05
CA MET A 1 -9.97 -27.66 -11.50
C MET A 1 -10.90 -28.36 -10.53
N ASN A 2 -10.82 -28.07 -9.24
CA ASN A 2 -11.70 -28.64 -8.20
C ASN A 2 -13.09 -27.93 -8.21
N ALA A 3 -14.04 -28.41 -7.39
CA ALA A 3 -15.40 -27.85 -7.35
C ALA A 3 -15.40 -26.39 -6.87
N LEU A 4 -14.67 -26.07 -5.81
CA LEU A 4 -14.58 -24.71 -5.26
C LEU A 4 -14.01 -23.73 -6.28
N GLN A 5 -12.96 -24.11 -6.99
CA GLN A 5 -12.38 -23.29 -8.05
C GLN A 5 -13.38 -22.97 -9.18
N ARG A 6 -14.18 -23.99 -9.60
CA ARG A 6 -15.21 -23.77 -10.62
C ARG A 6 -16.28 -22.80 -10.15
N ASP A 7 -16.67 -22.88 -8.89
CA ASP A 7 -17.73 -22.05 -8.34
C ASP A 7 -17.22 -20.61 -8.15
N LEU A 8 -16.04 -20.40 -7.59
CA LEU A 8 -15.45 -19.06 -7.44
C LEU A 8 -15.21 -18.36 -8.77
N LYS A 9 -14.68 -19.09 -9.79
CA LYS A 9 -14.48 -18.55 -11.16
C LYS A 9 -15.78 -18.17 -11.87
N LYS A 10 -16.92 -18.63 -11.41
CA LYS A 10 -18.24 -18.22 -11.91
C LYS A 10 -18.85 -17.11 -11.08
N LEU A 11 -18.74 -17.20 -9.76
CA LEU A 11 -19.39 -16.28 -8.81
C LEU A 11 -18.73 -14.90 -8.81
N VAL A 12 -17.41 -14.83 -8.87
CA VAL A 12 -16.70 -13.54 -8.84
C VAL A 12 -17.11 -12.67 -10.04
N PRO A 13 -16.98 -13.11 -11.31
CA PRO A 13 -17.43 -12.30 -12.45
C PRO A 13 -18.93 -11.96 -12.41
N LEU A 14 -19.76 -12.84 -11.86
CA LEU A 14 -21.19 -12.57 -11.71
C LEU A 14 -21.44 -11.42 -10.73
N VAL A 15 -20.80 -11.44 -9.56
CA VAL A 15 -20.93 -10.37 -8.54
C VAL A 15 -20.38 -9.05 -9.09
N GLU A 16 -19.24 -9.08 -9.77
CA GLU A 16 -18.67 -7.90 -10.44
C GLU A 16 -19.67 -7.33 -11.47
N SER A 17 -20.22 -8.16 -12.32
CA SER A 17 -21.22 -7.75 -13.32
C SER A 17 -22.48 -7.15 -12.69
N LEU A 18 -22.99 -7.72 -11.61
CA LEU A 18 -24.20 -7.24 -10.92
C LEU A 18 -23.96 -5.92 -10.16
N GLY A 19 -22.74 -5.70 -9.65
CA GLY A 19 -22.40 -4.50 -8.89
C GLY A 19 -21.80 -3.36 -9.70
N ALA A 20 -21.29 -3.64 -10.92
CA ALA A 20 -20.51 -2.70 -11.72
C ALA A 20 -21.25 -1.39 -12.02
N GLU A 21 -22.52 -1.43 -12.43
CA GLU A 21 -23.31 -0.25 -12.77
C GLU A 21 -23.47 0.66 -11.54
N LYS A 22 -23.81 0.08 -10.39
CA LYS A 22 -23.96 0.84 -9.12
C LYS A 22 -22.63 1.45 -8.69
N ALA A 23 -21.54 0.70 -8.74
CA ALA A 23 -20.22 1.19 -8.38
C ALA A 23 -19.74 2.30 -9.33
N ALA A 24 -19.99 2.16 -10.65
CA ALA A 24 -19.62 3.16 -11.64
C ALA A 24 -20.42 4.48 -11.53
N ALA A 25 -21.62 4.43 -10.94
CA ALA A 25 -22.44 5.63 -10.71
C ALA A 25 -21.95 6.48 -9.51
N ASP A 26 -20.98 6.03 -8.75
CA ASP A 26 -20.42 6.76 -7.62
C ASP A 26 -19.57 7.95 -8.11
N PRO A 27 -19.90 9.21 -7.74
CA PRO A 27 -19.07 10.36 -8.08
C PRO A 27 -17.67 10.33 -7.47
N HIS A 28 -17.45 9.54 -6.41
CA HIS A 28 -16.19 9.39 -5.72
C HIS A 28 -15.28 8.29 -6.31
N ARG A 29 -15.69 7.65 -7.44
CA ARG A 29 -14.81 6.71 -8.16
C ARG A 29 -13.53 7.41 -8.61
N GLN A 30 -12.40 6.81 -8.23
CA GLN A 30 -11.08 7.30 -8.64
C GLN A 30 -10.93 7.26 -10.15
N ARG A 31 -10.19 8.22 -10.70
CA ARG A 31 -9.93 8.35 -12.13
C ARG A 31 -8.64 7.66 -12.57
N PHE A 32 -7.64 7.64 -11.69
CA PHE A 32 -6.32 7.10 -12.00
C PHE A 32 -5.69 6.25 -10.86
N HIS A 33 -6.27 6.24 -9.68
CA HIS A 33 -5.84 5.31 -8.63
C HIS A 33 -6.46 3.92 -8.84
N ILE A 34 -5.70 2.87 -8.50
CA ILE A 34 -6.21 1.49 -8.48
C ILE A 34 -7.30 1.39 -7.42
N GLN A 35 -8.45 0.80 -7.78
CA GLN A 35 -9.59 0.60 -6.91
C GLN A 35 -10.28 -0.72 -7.25
N PRO A 36 -11.12 -1.31 -6.37
CA PRO A 36 -11.81 -2.54 -6.71
C PRO A 36 -12.95 -2.28 -7.70
N MET A 37 -13.30 -3.26 -8.52
CA MET A 37 -14.47 -3.16 -9.38
C MET A 37 -15.74 -3.04 -8.53
N VAL A 38 -15.86 -3.89 -7.51
CA VAL A 38 -16.89 -3.91 -6.46
C VAL A 38 -16.28 -4.42 -5.16
N GLY A 39 -16.99 -4.31 -4.04
CA GLY A 39 -16.57 -4.89 -2.77
C GLY A 39 -15.37 -4.20 -2.13
N TRP A 40 -14.44 -4.96 -1.62
CA TRP A 40 -13.32 -4.52 -0.78
C TRP A 40 -11.98 -4.67 -1.49
N LEU A 41 -11.11 -3.68 -1.31
CA LEU A 41 -9.69 -3.73 -1.65
C LEU A 41 -8.85 -3.43 -0.42
N ASN A 42 -7.74 -4.16 -0.20
CA ASN A 42 -6.68 -3.78 0.73
C ASN A 42 -5.30 -4.06 0.10
N ASP A 43 -4.30 -4.44 0.81
CA ASP A 43 -2.89 -4.52 0.48
C ASP A 43 -2.52 -4.70 -1.00
N PRO A 44 -1.60 -3.91 -1.54
CA PRO A 44 -0.98 -4.20 -2.83
C PRO A 44 -0.19 -5.50 -2.77
N ASN A 45 -0.25 -6.29 -3.82
CA ASN A 45 0.41 -7.58 -3.92
C ASN A 45 1.09 -7.74 -5.26
N GLY A 46 2.12 -8.54 -5.32
CA GLY A 46 2.69 -9.04 -6.56
C GLY A 46 3.09 -7.96 -7.58
N LEU A 47 3.43 -6.75 -7.11
CA LEU A 47 3.82 -5.65 -8.00
C LEU A 47 5.03 -6.04 -8.83
N CYS A 48 4.91 -5.94 -10.16
CA CYS A 48 6.00 -6.29 -11.07
C CYS A 48 5.79 -5.68 -12.46
N LYS A 49 6.79 -5.86 -13.33
CA LYS A 49 6.72 -5.50 -14.75
C LYS A 49 7.17 -6.66 -15.61
N ILE A 50 6.39 -6.98 -16.65
CA ILE A 50 6.73 -7.96 -17.67
C ILE A 50 6.68 -7.25 -19.03
N GLY A 51 7.81 -7.22 -19.74
CA GLY A 51 7.93 -6.43 -20.96
C GLY A 51 7.62 -4.95 -20.68
N ASP A 52 6.63 -4.40 -21.38
CA ASP A 52 6.19 -3.00 -21.21
C ASP A 52 4.95 -2.87 -20.30
N THR A 53 4.51 -3.95 -19.67
CA THR A 53 3.30 -3.98 -18.87
C THR A 53 3.62 -4.07 -17.38
N TYR A 54 3.13 -3.11 -16.62
CA TYR A 54 3.08 -3.15 -15.16
C TYR A 54 1.90 -4.00 -14.73
N HIS A 55 2.11 -4.89 -13.79
CA HIS A 55 1.10 -5.70 -13.13
C HIS A 55 1.00 -5.27 -11.68
N ALA A 56 -0.21 -5.00 -11.22
CA ALA A 56 -0.50 -4.79 -9.82
C ALA A 56 -1.64 -5.72 -9.40
N PHE A 57 -1.41 -6.44 -8.33
CA PHE A 57 -2.42 -7.26 -7.69
C PHE A 57 -2.78 -6.62 -6.35
N PHE A 58 -3.92 -7.01 -5.81
CA PHE A 58 -4.37 -6.52 -4.50
C PHE A 58 -5.25 -7.55 -3.82
N GLN A 59 -5.27 -7.51 -2.50
CA GLN A 59 -6.24 -8.28 -1.76
C GLN A 59 -7.64 -7.81 -2.11
N TYR A 60 -8.48 -8.73 -2.57
CA TYR A 60 -9.79 -8.45 -3.12
C TYR A 60 -10.88 -9.28 -2.46
N GLY A 61 -11.87 -8.61 -1.89
CA GLY A 61 -13.10 -9.19 -1.33
C GLY A 61 -14.31 -8.82 -2.19
N PRO A 62 -14.61 -9.53 -3.30
CA PRO A 62 -15.67 -9.12 -4.23
C PRO A 62 -17.07 -9.25 -3.63
N PHE A 63 -17.26 -10.12 -2.64
CA PHE A 63 -18.57 -10.48 -2.10
C PHE A 63 -19.07 -9.58 -0.99
N ASP A 64 -18.18 -8.78 -0.37
CA ASP A 64 -18.53 -7.95 0.78
C ASP A 64 -17.68 -6.67 0.79
N VAL A 65 -18.33 -5.52 0.92
CA VAL A 65 -17.68 -4.21 1.03
C VAL A 65 -16.90 -4.02 2.34
N THR A 66 -17.10 -4.89 3.33
CA THR A 66 -16.41 -4.85 4.63
C THR A 66 -15.26 -5.86 4.73
N GLY A 67 -14.96 -6.58 3.65
CA GLY A 67 -13.85 -7.53 3.60
C GLY A 67 -14.22 -8.93 3.13
N GLY A 68 -14.20 -9.93 4.01
CA GLY A 68 -14.50 -11.33 3.68
C GLY A 68 -13.30 -12.10 3.12
N VAL A 69 -13.59 -13.19 2.40
CA VAL A 69 -12.57 -14.09 1.85
C VAL A 69 -11.77 -13.40 0.75
N LYS A 70 -10.46 -13.38 0.90
CA LYS A 70 -9.55 -12.65 0.01
C LYS A 70 -9.14 -13.46 -1.21
N HIS A 71 -9.17 -12.79 -2.33
CA HIS A 71 -8.63 -13.17 -3.62
C HIS A 71 -7.49 -12.20 -3.98
N TRP A 72 -6.77 -12.43 -5.06
CA TRP A 72 -5.94 -11.40 -5.67
C TRP A 72 -6.66 -10.85 -6.90
N GLY A 73 -7.18 -9.62 -6.78
CA GLY A 73 -7.59 -8.81 -7.92
C GLY A 73 -6.38 -8.46 -8.76
N HIS A 74 -6.58 -8.15 -10.05
CA HIS A 74 -5.51 -7.90 -11.00
C HIS A 74 -5.84 -6.71 -11.89
N VAL A 75 -4.91 -5.80 -12.00
CA VAL A 75 -4.92 -4.69 -12.96
C VAL A 75 -3.57 -4.57 -13.65
N VAL A 76 -3.59 -4.06 -14.86
CA VAL A 76 -2.37 -3.80 -15.64
C VAL A 76 -2.34 -2.37 -16.16
N SER A 77 -1.12 -1.85 -16.38
CA SER A 77 -0.90 -0.52 -16.95
C SER A 77 0.37 -0.50 -17.79
N ARG A 78 0.46 0.42 -18.73
CA ARG A 78 1.69 0.71 -19.47
C ARG A 78 2.37 2.01 -19.04
N ASP A 79 1.67 2.81 -18.24
CA ASP A 79 2.10 4.15 -17.84
C ASP A 79 1.90 4.47 -16.37
N LEU A 80 1.51 3.49 -15.53
CA LEU A 80 1.27 3.62 -14.09
C LEU A 80 0.06 4.49 -13.70
N LEU A 81 -0.71 4.98 -14.66
CA LEU A 81 -1.87 5.87 -14.45
C LEU A 81 -3.16 5.30 -15.02
N HIS A 82 -3.11 4.73 -16.22
CA HIS A 82 -4.26 4.09 -16.83
C HIS A 82 -4.24 2.60 -16.52
N TRP A 83 -5.12 2.17 -15.60
CA TRP A 83 -5.20 0.80 -15.12
C TRP A 83 -6.38 0.07 -15.74
N GLU A 84 -6.10 -1.07 -16.36
CA GLU A 84 -7.09 -1.95 -16.93
C GLU A 84 -7.31 -3.17 -16.04
N TYR A 85 -8.57 -3.47 -15.71
CA TYR A 85 -8.92 -4.68 -14.96
C TYR A 85 -8.66 -5.93 -15.79
N ARG A 86 -8.13 -6.93 -15.11
CA ARG A 86 -7.97 -8.30 -15.60
C ARG A 86 -8.81 -9.24 -14.73
N PRO A 87 -9.10 -10.48 -15.19
CA PRO A 87 -9.71 -11.48 -14.33
C PRO A 87 -8.90 -11.67 -13.03
N VAL A 88 -9.60 -12.00 -11.95
CA VAL A 88 -8.96 -12.33 -10.66
C VAL A 88 -7.89 -13.40 -10.88
N MET A 89 -6.68 -13.11 -10.36
CA MET A 89 -5.51 -13.96 -10.60
C MET A 89 -5.44 -15.14 -9.65
N LEU A 90 -5.61 -14.90 -8.32
CA LEU A 90 -5.59 -15.97 -7.32
C LEU A 90 -6.94 -16.11 -6.65
N TYR A 91 -7.42 -17.35 -6.64
CA TYR A 91 -8.61 -17.78 -5.90
C TYR A 91 -8.18 -18.61 -4.69
N PRO A 92 -8.85 -18.52 -3.54
CA PRO A 92 -8.60 -19.37 -2.37
C PRO A 92 -9.29 -20.73 -2.57
N ASP A 93 -8.76 -21.52 -3.48
CA ASP A 93 -9.41 -22.74 -4.03
C ASP A 93 -8.67 -24.03 -3.73
N GLU A 94 -7.61 -23.96 -2.91
CA GLU A 94 -6.84 -25.12 -2.49
C GLU A 94 -6.96 -25.35 -0.96
N PRO A 95 -6.77 -26.58 -0.44
CA PRO A 95 -6.86 -26.84 0.99
C PRO A 95 -5.92 -26.00 1.86
N PHE A 96 -4.81 -25.52 1.28
CA PHE A 96 -3.82 -24.72 1.99
C PHE A 96 -4.10 -23.20 1.95
N ASP A 97 -5.16 -22.74 1.26
CA ASP A 97 -5.54 -21.33 1.16
C ASP A 97 -7.05 -21.07 1.22
N CYS A 98 -7.86 -22.05 1.54
CA CYS A 98 -9.33 -22.05 1.40
C CYS A 98 -10.07 -20.98 2.23
N HIS A 99 -9.39 -20.25 3.11
CA HIS A 99 -9.96 -19.12 3.86
C HIS A 99 -9.34 -17.76 3.44
N GLY A 100 -8.61 -17.74 2.34
CA GLY A 100 -8.11 -16.52 1.69
C GLY A 100 -6.71 -16.67 1.10
N ALA A 101 -6.51 -16.11 -0.08
CA ALA A 101 -5.19 -15.80 -0.63
C ALA A 101 -4.77 -14.44 -0.07
N TYR A 102 -3.93 -14.46 0.99
CA TYR A 102 -3.48 -13.27 1.68
C TYR A 102 -2.25 -12.66 1.00
N SER A 103 -1.69 -11.59 1.60
CA SER A 103 -0.65 -10.77 0.98
C SER A 103 0.61 -11.55 0.61
N GLY A 104 1.31 -11.00 -0.36
CA GLY A 104 2.53 -11.58 -0.91
C GLY A 104 3.10 -10.74 -2.05
N SER A 105 4.07 -11.28 -2.78
CA SER A 105 4.86 -10.58 -3.77
C SER A 105 5.05 -11.37 -5.07
N ALA A 106 5.58 -10.73 -6.10
CA ALA A 106 6.01 -11.37 -7.34
C ALA A 106 7.53 -11.33 -7.49
N LEU A 107 8.07 -12.42 -8.00
CA LEU A 107 9.39 -12.49 -8.62
C LEU A 107 9.19 -12.80 -10.11
N VAL A 108 9.75 -11.99 -11.00
CA VAL A 108 9.72 -12.23 -12.44
C VAL A 108 11.10 -12.66 -12.92
N GLU A 109 11.17 -13.79 -13.59
CA GLU A 109 12.40 -14.32 -14.17
C GLU A 109 12.09 -14.99 -15.50
N ASP A 110 12.83 -14.62 -16.54
CA ASP A 110 12.65 -15.14 -17.92
C ASP A 110 11.19 -15.07 -18.42
N GLY A 111 10.48 -13.98 -18.09
CA GLY A 111 9.08 -13.76 -18.46
C GLY A 111 8.07 -14.59 -17.64
N THR A 112 8.54 -15.44 -16.74
CA THR A 112 7.69 -16.22 -15.83
C THR A 112 7.47 -15.44 -14.53
N MET A 113 6.23 -15.37 -14.10
CA MET A 113 5.82 -14.73 -12.84
C MET A 113 5.67 -15.79 -11.75
N TYR A 114 6.42 -15.64 -10.67
CA TYR A 114 6.36 -16.45 -9.46
C TYR A 114 5.68 -15.63 -8.37
N LEU A 115 4.42 -15.94 -8.07
CA LEU A 115 3.62 -15.24 -7.07
C LEU A 115 3.70 -15.98 -5.74
N TYR A 116 4.43 -15.42 -4.79
CA TYR A 116 4.48 -15.93 -3.43
C TYR A 116 3.42 -15.23 -2.59
N TYR A 117 2.61 -16.00 -1.87
CA TYR A 117 1.50 -15.45 -1.09
C TYR A 117 1.26 -16.27 0.18
N THR A 118 0.49 -15.69 1.08
CA THR A 118 0.07 -16.38 2.29
C THR A 118 -1.25 -17.11 2.07
N GLY A 119 -1.22 -18.44 2.11
CA GLY A 119 -2.42 -19.25 2.13
C GLY A 119 -3.01 -19.29 3.53
N ASN A 120 -4.15 -18.66 3.75
CA ASN A 120 -4.82 -18.63 5.05
C ASN A 120 -5.80 -19.79 5.20
N VAL A 121 -5.67 -20.49 6.31
CA VAL A 121 -6.59 -21.58 6.70
C VAL A 121 -7.00 -21.37 8.16
N LYS A 122 -8.30 -21.46 8.46
CA LYS A 122 -8.84 -21.48 9.82
C LYS A 122 -9.42 -22.86 10.09
N PHE A 123 -8.83 -23.61 11.02
CA PHE A 123 -9.31 -24.91 11.38
C PHE A 123 -10.58 -24.80 12.25
N PRO A 124 -11.57 -25.71 12.09
CA PRO A 124 -12.75 -25.72 12.93
C PRO A 124 -12.39 -25.98 14.39
N GLY A 125 -12.94 -25.18 15.31
CA GLY A 125 -12.73 -25.32 16.75
C GLY A 125 -12.85 -23.99 17.50
N ALA A 126 -12.76 -24.06 18.82
CA ALA A 126 -12.75 -22.87 19.69
C ALA A 126 -11.28 -22.40 19.86
N TYR A 127 -10.76 -21.72 18.85
CA TYR A 127 -9.40 -21.21 18.82
C TYR A 127 -9.40 -19.68 18.85
N ASP A 128 -8.30 -19.10 19.33
CA ASP A 128 -8.04 -17.67 19.26
C ASP A 128 -7.56 -17.22 17.86
N TYR A 129 -7.15 -18.17 17.01
CA TYR A 129 -6.58 -17.96 15.69
C TYR A 129 -5.32 -17.07 15.67
N ILE A 130 -4.75 -16.79 16.82
CA ILE A 130 -3.47 -16.10 17.00
C ILE A 130 -2.39 -17.14 17.33
N ARG A 131 -2.57 -17.88 18.42
CA ARG A 131 -1.60 -18.88 18.90
C ARG A 131 -1.85 -20.28 18.35
N GLN A 132 -3.11 -20.57 17.99
CA GLN A 132 -3.51 -21.88 17.47
C GLN A 132 -4.73 -21.81 16.56
N GLY A 133 -4.98 -22.89 15.81
CA GLY A 133 -6.18 -23.03 14.97
C GLY A 133 -6.08 -22.34 13.61
N ARG A 134 -4.93 -21.77 13.24
CA ARG A 134 -4.71 -21.12 11.95
C ARG A 134 -3.47 -21.66 11.24
N GLY A 135 -3.57 -21.89 9.94
CA GLY A 135 -2.45 -22.03 9.03
C GLY A 135 -2.22 -20.72 8.28
N HIS A 136 -1.03 -20.17 8.38
CA HIS A 136 -0.50 -19.14 7.50
C HIS A 136 0.65 -19.79 6.72
N ASN A 137 0.32 -20.26 5.53
CA ASN A 137 1.20 -21.08 4.72
C ASN A 137 1.90 -20.22 3.67
N VAL A 138 3.19 -20.41 3.42
CA VAL A 138 3.82 -19.83 2.24
C VAL A 138 3.45 -20.65 1.03
N CYS A 139 2.80 -20.03 0.08
CA CYS A 139 2.34 -20.65 -1.16
C CYS A 139 3.01 -19.97 -2.36
N LEU A 140 3.17 -20.74 -3.43
CA LEU A 140 3.67 -20.30 -4.72
C LEU A 140 2.63 -20.60 -5.80
N ALA A 141 2.26 -19.59 -6.56
CA ALA A 141 1.55 -19.73 -7.82
C ALA A 141 2.46 -19.28 -8.98
N VAL A 142 2.42 -20.01 -10.09
CA VAL A 142 3.27 -19.74 -11.26
C VAL A 142 2.39 -19.36 -12.44
N SER A 143 2.78 -18.31 -13.15
CA SER A 143 2.16 -17.87 -14.41
C SER A 143 3.22 -17.57 -15.46
N ARG A 144 3.03 -18.11 -16.66
CA ARG A 144 3.92 -17.90 -17.81
C ARG A 144 3.41 -16.84 -18.79
N ASP A 145 2.17 -16.44 -18.65
CA ASP A 145 1.54 -15.45 -19.54
C ASP A 145 1.11 -14.16 -18.80
N GLY A 146 1.21 -14.12 -17.47
CA GLY A 146 0.77 -13.01 -16.64
C GLY A 146 -0.74 -12.90 -16.49
N GLU A 147 -1.52 -13.84 -17.03
CA GLU A 147 -2.98 -13.83 -17.03
C GLU A 147 -3.60 -15.08 -16.39
N HIS A 148 -2.92 -16.21 -16.45
CA HIS A 148 -3.42 -17.49 -15.95
C HIS A 148 -2.43 -18.14 -14.98
N ILE A 149 -2.95 -18.81 -13.97
CA ILE A 149 -2.13 -19.63 -13.07
C ILE A 149 -1.96 -21.04 -13.65
N ASP A 150 -0.71 -21.40 -13.92
CA ASP A 150 -0.33 -22.75 -14.41
C ASP A 150 -0.32 -23.75 -13.26
N SER A 151 0.15 -23.35 -12.08
CA SER A 151 0.26 -24.24 -10.90
C SER A 151 0.20 -23.46 -9.59
N LYS A 152 -0.28 -24.12 -8.54
CA LYS A 152 -0.24 -23.67 -7.16
C LYS A 152 0.38 -24.75 -6.27
N THR A 153 1.24 -24.36 -5.36
CA THR A 153 1.93 -25.28 -4.44
C THR A 153 2.10 -24.61 -3.08
N CYS A 154 1.85 -25.33 -2.00
CA CYS A 154 2.24 -24.91 -0.67
C CYS A 154 3.70 -25.29 -0.43
N LEU A 155 4.54 -24.30 -0.12
CA LEU A 155 5.98 -24.50 0.11
C LEU A 155 6.30 -24.71 1.58
N MET A 156 5.63 -23.97 2.48
CA MET A 156 5.88 -24.02 3.92
C MET A 156 4.57 -23.94 4.70
N TYR A 157 4.49 -24.72 5.77
CA TYR A 157 3.42 -24.67 6.76
C TYR A 157 3.94 -24.09 8.08
N ASN A 158 3.05 -23.77 9.03
CA ASN A 158 3.45 -23.21 10.34
C ASN A 158 4.52 -24.05 11.06
N LYS A 159 4.51 -25.37 10.90
CA LYS A 159 5.48 -26.29 11.50
C LYS A 159 6.91 -26.16 10.94
N ASP A 160 7.05 -25.52 9.77
CA ASP A 160 8.33 -25.34 9.07
C ASP A 160 9.03 -24.04 9.45
N TYR A 161 8.36 -23.17 10.24
CA TYR A 161 8.93 -21.95 10.77
C TYR A 161 9.75 -22.19 12.04
N PRO A 162 10.65 -21.26 12.42
CA PRO A 162 11.37 -21.30 13.69
C PRO A 162 10.42 -21.44 14.88
N ALA A 163 10.92 -22.05 15.97
CA ALA A 163 10.17 -22.15 17.21
C ALA A 163 9.97 -20.78 17.88
N GLY A 164 8.96 -20.65 18.73
CA GLY A 164 8.69 -19.42 19.47
C GLY A 164 7.74 -18.44 18.76
N LEU A 165 7.16 -18.85 17.62
CA LEU A 165 6.23 -18.03 16.86
C LEU A 165 4.77 -18.42 17.12
N THR A 166 3.89 -17.44 16.95
CA THR A 166 2.43 -17.67 16.89
C THR A 166 2.03 -18.20 15.50
N CYS A 167 0.72 -18.35 15.23
CA CYS A 167 0.23 -18.64 13.88
C CYS A 167 0.37 -17.45 12.91
N HIS A 168 0.78 -16.28 13.40
CA HIS A 168 0.92 -15.07 12.59
C HIS A 168 2.35 -14.98 12.01
N VAL A 169 2.57 -15.72 10.91
CA VAL A 169 3.76 -15.62 10.04
C VAL A 169 3.25 -15.50 8.62
N ARG A 170 3.48 -14.36 7.94
CA ARG A 170 2.82 -14.06 6.65
C ARG A 170 3.54 -13.03 5.79
N ASP A 171 2.96 -12.74 4.63
CA ASP A 171 3.30 -11.67 3.69
C ASP A 171 4.69 -11.86 3.06
N PRO A 172 4.92 -12.98 2.33
CA PRO A 172 6.21 -13.27 1.74
C PRO A 172 6.60 -12.22 0.70
N LYS A 173 7.77 -11.59 0.93
CA LYS A 173 8.45 -10.76 -0.06
C LYS A 173 9.68 -11.48 -0.56
N VAL A 174 9.70 -11.79 -1.85
CA VAL A 174 10.78 -12.55 -2.49
C VAL A 174 11.54 -11.68 -3.47
N PHE A 175 12.87 -11.79 -3.45
CA PHE A 175 13.76 -11.10 -4.36
C PHE A 175 15.02 -11.93 -4.65
N ALA A 176 15.65 -11.66 -5.78
CA ALA A 176 16.95 -12.25 -6.14
C ALA A 176 18.09 -11.28 -5.75
N TYR A 177 19.16 -11.82 -5.18
CA TYR A 177 20.34 -11.06 -4.82
C TYR A 177 21.59 -11.95 -4.84
N GLU A 178 22.68 -11.49 -5.47
CA GLU A 178 23.97 -12.21 -5.57
C GLU A 178 23.85 -13.68 -5.99
N GLY A 179 22.95 -13.96 -6.96
CA GLY A 179 22.77 -15.31 -7.52
C GLY A 179 22.00 -16.29 -6.64
N ARG A 180 21.32 -15.78 -5.60
CA ARG A 180 20.43 -16.53 -4.72
C ARG A 180 19.08 -15.85 -4.62
N TYR A 181 18.12 -16.55 -4.06
CA TYR A 181 16.78 -16.04 -3.76
C TYR A 181 16.61 -15.87 -2.26
N TYR A 182 15.99 -14.77 -1.88
CA TYR A 182 15.70 -14.46 -0.50
C TYR A 182 14.22 -14.17 -0.32
N MET A 183 13.69 -14.55 0.82
CA MET A 183 12.31 -14.28 1.21
C MET A 183 12.30 -13.72 2.62
N VAL A 184 11.57 -12.62 2.81
CA VAL A 184 11.27 -12.11 4.15
C VAL A 184 9.80 -12.33 4.46
N LEU A 185 9.52 -12.71 5.73
CA LEU A 185 8.17 -12.94 6.27
C LEU A 185 7.98 -12.11 7.54
N GLY A 186 6.85 -11.44 7.64
CA GLY A 186 6.44 -10.80 8.90
C GLY A 186 5.99 -11.86 9.92
N ALA A 187 6.36 -11.67 11.17
CA ALA A 187 6.08 -12.63 12.23
C ALA A 187 5.70 -11.96 13.57
N ARG A 188 4.95 -12.72 14.39
CA ARG A 188 4.62 -12.41 15.77
C ARG A 188 5.10 -13.55 16.66
N THR A 189 5.94 -13.24 17.64
CA THR A 189 6.40 -14.22 18.62
C THR A 189 5.32 -14.57 19.65
N VAL A 190 5.49 -15.68 20.39
CA VAL A 190 4.59 -16.05 21.50
C VAL A 190 4.62 -15.04 22.65
N ASP A 191 5.68 -14.24 22.75
CA ASP A 191 5.85 -13.16 23.73
C ASP A 191 5.38 -11.82 23.20
N ASP A 192 4.60 -11.82 22.10
CA ASP A 192 4.00 -10.63 21.49
C ASP A 192 5.03 -9.57 21.04
N ARG A 193 6.06 -10.03 20.31
CA ARG A 193 7.02 -9.16 19.62
C ARG A 193 6.88 -9.34 18.11
N GLY A 194 6.93 -8.21 17.39
CA GLY A 194 7.03 -8.20 15.93
C GLY A 194 8.48 -8.44 15.50
N GLU A 195 8.66 -9.24 14.44
CA GLU A 195 9.96 -9.51 13.83
C GLU A 195 9.80 -9.90 12.35
N VAL A 196 10.91 -9.91 11.62
CA VAL A 196 10.95 -10.37 10.23
C VAL A 196 11.92 -11.52 10.09
N LEU A 197 11.41 -12.65 9.61
CA LEU A 197 12.21 -13.84 9.31
C LEU A 197 12.84 -13.71 7.93
N VAL A 198 14.12 -14.07 7.80
CA VAL A 198 14.86 -14.08 6.53
C VAL A 198 15.16 -15.52 6.13
N PHE A 199 14.74 -15.89 4.93
CA PHE A 199 15.00 -17.20 4.34
C PHE A 199 15.83 -17.07 3.07
N GLU A 200 16.64 -18.10 2.79
CA GLU A 200 17.44 -18.23 1.57
C GLU A 200 17.02 -19.49 0.78
N SER A 201 17.12 -19.40 -0.54
CA SER A 201 16.91 -20.52 -1.46
C SER A 201 17.84 -20.45 -2.66
N THR A 202 18.18 -21.63 -3.21
CA THR A 202 18.91 -21.76 -4.49
C THR A 202 18.00 -22.16 -5.65
N ASP A 203 16.76 -22.59 -5.35
CA ASP A 203 15.83 -23.15 -6.34
C ASP A 203 14.43 -22.52 -6.33
N ARG A 204 14.21 -21.51 -5.44
CA ARG A 204 12.91 -20.83 -5.26
C ARG A 204 11.82 -21.70 -4.61
N LEU A 205 12.09 -22.95 -4.35
CA LEU A 205 11.11 -23.92 -3.84
C LEU A 205 11.39 -24.37 -2.40
N ARG A 206 12.67 -24.54 -2.08
CA ARG A 206 13.12 -24.98 -0.75
C ARG A 206 13.81 -23.80 -0.07
N TRP A 207 13.32 -23.46 1.12
CA TRP A 207 13.73 -22.29 1.86
C TRP A 207 14.37 -22.69 3.20
N SER A 208 15.49 -22.07 3.52
CA SER A 208 16.20 -22.25 4.79
C SER A 208 16.21 -20.94 5.55
N HIS A 209 15.76 -20.94 6.80
CA HIS A 209 15.86 -19.78 7.68
C HIS A 209 17.35 -19.48 7.94
N ILE A 210 17.75 -18.22 7.74
CA ILE A 210 19.15 -17.79 7.91
C ILE A 210 19.32 -16.69 8.95
N ASN A 211 18.32 -15.81 9.13
CA ASN A 211 18.37 -14.70 10.07
C ASN A 211 16.98 -14.25 10.50
N THR A 212 16.92 -13.49 11.59
CA THR A 212 15.73 -12.79 12.08
C THR A 212 16.07 -11.33 12.35
N LEU A 213 15.33 -10.42 11.69
CA LEU A 213 15.48 -8.98 11.86
C LEU A 213 14.51 -8.50 12.94
N THR A 214 15.00 -7.89 13.98
CA THR A 214 14.23 -7.38 15.12
C THR A 214 14.94 -6.21 15.78
N THR A 215 14.25 -5.49 16.65
CA THR A 215 14.82 -4.43 17.49
C THR A 215 15.21 -4.96 18.85
N PRO A 216 16.23 -4.38 19.55
CA PRO A 216 16.61 -4.79 20.90
C PRO A 216 15.42 -4.71 21.88
N GLU A 217 14.71 -3.60 21.87
CA GLU A 217 13.48 -3.42 22.64
C GLU A 217 12.25 -3.78 21.81
N PRO A 218 11.14 -4.23 22.43
CA PRO A 218 9.91 -4.54 21.72
C PRO A 218 9.37 -3.33 20.94
N PHE A 219 9.11 -3.54 19.64
CA PHE A 219 8.54 -2.53 18.76
C PHE A 219 7.28 -3.08 18.10
N GLY A 220 6.14 -2.97 18.80
CA GLY A 220 4.88 -3.60 18.40
C GLY A 220 4.88 -5.13 18.55
N TYR A 221 3.71 -5.73 18.34
CA TYR A 221 3.52 -7.17 18.53
C TYR A 221 3.51 -7.98 17.22
N MET A 222 3.34 -7.34 16.07
CA MET A 222 3.34 -7.97 14.75
C MET A 222 3.91 -6.99 13.72
N TRP A 223 4.79 -7.46 12.85
CA TRP A 223 5.27 -6.71 11.69
C TRP A 223 4.69 -7.32 10.42
N GLU A 224 3.73 -6.63 9.81
CA GLU A 224 3.08 -7.06 8.58
C GLU A 224 3.79 -6.53 7.34
N CYS A 225 3.56 -7.17 6.21
CA CYS A 225 3.96 -6.74 4.87
C CYS A 225 5.43 -6.28 4.80
N PRO A 226 6.41 -7.10 5.23
CA PRO A 226 7.81 -6.71 5.17
C PRO A 226 8.27 -6.53 3.73
N ASP A 227 9.12 -5.51 3.51
CA ASP A 227 9.79 -5.28 2.24
C ASP A 227 11.26 -4.92 2.51
N LEU A 228 12.19 -5.79 2.14
CA LEU A 228 13.62 -5.60 2.33
C LEU A 228 14.27 -5.24 0.99
N PHE A 229 14.83 -4.04 0.90
CA PHE A 229 15.37 -3.53 -0.35
C PHE A 229 16.52 -2.54 -0.17
N ALA A 230 17.27 -2.31 -1.25
CA ALA A 230 18.31 -1.31 -1.29
C ALA A 230 17.93 -0.10 -2.17
N LEU A 231 18.35 1.09 -1.74
CA LEU A 231 18.41 2.32 -2.52
C LEU A 231 19.85 2.82 -2.50
N ASP A 232 20.48 2.93 -3.68
CA ASP A 232 21.88 3.37 -3.85
C ASP A 232 22.87 2.69 -2.89
N GLY A 233 22.67 1.39 -2.62
CA GLY A 233 23.52 0.57 -1.76
C GLY A 233 23.16 0.56 -0.26
N GLN A 234 22.29 1.47 0.21
CA GLN A 234 21.73 1.42 1.57
C GLN A 234 20.53 0.50 1.61
N TRP A 235 20.54 -0.47 2.53
CA TRP A 235 19.42 -1.38 2.77
C TRP A 235 18.40 -0.77 3.74
N PHE A 236 17.13 -1.05 3.44
CA PHE A 236 15.98 -0.64 4.25
C PHE A 236 15.05 -1.83 4.46
N LEU A 237 14.50 -1.93 5.66
CA LEU A 237 13.43 -2.85 6.00
C LEU A 237 12.15 -2.05 6.23
N ALA A 238 11.23 -2.07 5.27
CA ALA A 238 9.89 -1.52 5.47
C ALA A 238 8.99 -2.56 6.13
N VAL A 239 8.12 -2.11 7.04
CA VAL A 239 7.14 -2.93 7.75
C VAL A 239 5.91 -2.12 8.10
N SER A 240 4.79 -2.81 8.30
CA SER A 240 3.55 -2.24 8.85
C SER A 240 3.34 -2.80 10.27
N PRO A 241 3.92 -2.16 11.31
CA PRO A 241 3.90 -2.68 12.67
C PRO A 241 2.57 -2.40 13.36
N GLN A 242 2.02 -3.45 14.01
CA GLN A 242 0.87 -3.35 14.89
C GLN A 242 1.32 -3.19 16.35
N GLY A 243 0.61 -2.33 17.11
CA GLY A 243 0.86 -2.14 18.54
C GLY A 243 1.98 -1.18 18.87
N ILE A 244 2.35 -0.28 17.97
CA ILE A 244 3.24 0.84 18.23
C ILE A 244 2.45 2.10 18.60
N ALA A 245 3.08 3.05 19.29
CA ALA A 245 2.49 4.36 19.55
C ALA A 245 2.61 5.25 18.31
N CYS A 246 1.49 5.55 17.66
CA CYS A 246 1.40 6.46 16.51
C CYS A 246 0.03 7.13 16.46
N GLN A 247 -0.18 8.05 15.51
CA GLN A 247 -1.46 8.76 15.37
C GLN A 247 -2.57 7.87 14.78
N ASN A 248 -2.23 6.81 14.07
CA ASN A 248 -3.16 5.79 13.58
C ASN A 248 -3.19 4.60 14.55
N ILE A 249 -4.15 3.69 14.35
CA ILE A 249 -4.22 2.46 15.16
C ILE A 249 -3.00 1.56 14.93
N TYR A 250 -2.45 1.55 13.71
CA TYR A 250 -1.24 0.84 13.35
C TYR A 250 -0.26 1.76 12.62
N GLY A 251 1.03 1.44 12.68
CA GLY A 251 2.07 2.16 11.98
C GLY A 251 2.35 1.60 10.59
N CYS A 252 3.08 2.40 9.81
CA CYS A 252 3.68 2.00 8.56
C CYS A 252 4.96 2.79 8.34
N GLY A 253 6.07 2.13 8.05
CA GLY A 253 7.35 2.82 7.91
C GLY A 253 8.50 1.88 7.61
N TYR A 254 9.71 2.33 7.93
CA TYR A 254 10.91 1.59 7.61
C TYR A 254 12.03 1.84 8.63
N PHE A 255 12.95 0.89 8.67
CA PHE A 255 14.22 0.97 9.36
C PHE A 255 15.36 1.00 8.36
N PRO A 256 16.37 1.90 8.47
CA PRO A 256 17.67 1.69 7.85
C PRO A 256 18.33 0.43 8.42
N VAL A 257 18.92 -0.40 7.57
CA VAL A 257 19.63 -1.62 7.98
C VAL A 257 21.12 -1.35 7.97
N CYS A 258 21.79 -1.58 9.10
CA CYS A 258 23.23 -1.43 9.27
C CYS A 258 23.88 -2.81 9.39
N GLY A 259 24.89 -3.10 8.58
CA GLY A 259 25.53 -4.41 8.52
C GLY A 259 24.95 -5.34 7.47
N ASP A 260 25.21 -6.64 7.57
CA ASP A 260 24.71 -7.64 6.64
C ASP A 260 23.40 -8.26 7.15
N TRP A 261 22.29 -7.94 6.50
CA TRP A 261 20.98 -8.47 6.87
C TRP A 261 20.86 -10.00 6.79
N ARG A 262 21.81 -10.68 6.16
CA ARG A 262 21.91 -12.16 6.11
C ARG A 262 22.53 -12.76 7.38
N GLY A 263 23.13 -11.94 8.22
CA GLY A 263 23.84 -12.35 9.44
C GLY A 263 23.86 -11.23 10.49
N ASP A 264 25.01 -10.63 10.70
CA ASP A 264 25.17 -9.59 11.74
C ASP A 264 24.69 -8.23 11.22
N CYS A 265 23.54 -7.80 11.68
CA CYS A 265 22.99 -6.48 11.37
C CYS A 265 22.23 -5.89 12.55
N THR A 266 22.01 -4.59 12.47
CA THR A 266 21.15 -3.84 13.38
C THR A 266 20.17 -2.99 12.57
N LEU A 267 18.99 -2.75 13.13
CA LEU A 267 18.03 -1.80 12.60
C LEU A 267 18.27 -0.43 13.24
N GLY A 268 18.31 0.61 12.41
CA GLY A 268 18.34 2.00 12.87
C GLY A 268 17.01 2.45 13.47
N ASP A 269 16.80 3.77 13.59
CA ASP A 269 15.54 4.32 14.07
C ASP A 269 14.40 4.07 13.06
N PHE A 270 13.18 3.89 13.58
CA PHE A 270 11.99 3.74 12.76
C PHE A 270 11.51 5.09 12.21
N HIS A 271 11.30 5.15 10.91
CA HIS A 271 10.77 6.31 10.23
C HIS A 271 9.40 5.99 9.65
N HIS A 272 8.39 6.81 9.98
CA HIS A 272 7.05 6.67 9.36
C HIS A 272 7.12 6.98 7.86
N ALA A 273 6.46 6.15 7.04
CA ALA A 273 6.39 6.35 5.60
C ALA A 273 5.30 7.36 5.20
N ASP A 274 4.25 7.48 6.00
CA ASP A 274 3.13 8.39 5.73
C ASP A 274 2.52 8.84 7.07
N PHE A 275 2.10 10.10 7.13
CA PHE A 275 1.55 10.73 8.33
C PHE A 275 0.06 11.06 8.21
N GLY A 276 -0.58 10.66 7.10
CA GLY A 276 -2.00 10.85 6.88
C GLY A 276 -2.87 9.80 7.58
N PHE A 277 -4.14 9.78 7.19
CA PHE A 277 -5.11 8.83 7.74
C PHE A 277 -5.03 7.46 7.05
N ASP A 278 -4.78 7.45 5.74
CA ASP A 278 -5.03 6.30 4.88
C ASP A 278 -3.75 5.88 4.16
N TYR A 279 -2.90 5.12 4.85
CA TYR A 279 -1.72 4.51 4.27
C TYR A 279 -1.28 3.29 5.06
N TYR A 280 -1.29 2.11 4.45
CA TYR A 280 -0.88 0.87 5.07
C TYR A 280 -0.31 -0.13 4.07
N ALA A 281 0.43 -1.13 4.55
CA ALA A 281 0.92 -2.29 3.81
C ALA A 281 1.58 -1.98 2.46
N PRO A 282 2.45 -0.94 2.30
CA PRO A 282 3.06 -0.65 1.02
C PRO A 282 3.99 -1.78 0.59
N GLN A 283 4.06 -1.98 -0.73
CA GLN A 283 5.04 -2.85 -1.35
C GLN A 283 5.79 -2.10 -2.44
N SER A 284 7.07 -2.46 -2.65
CA SER A 284 7.88 -1.89 -3.70
C SER A 284 8.37 -2.94 -4.68
N PHE A 285 8.72 -2.50 -5.88
CA PHE A 285 9.37 -3.31 -6.91
C PHE A 285 10.32 -2.44 -7.73
N VAL A 286 11.24 -3.07 -8.45
CA VAL A 286 12.12 -2.37 -9.38
C VAL A 286 11.53 -2.44 -10.78
N ASP A 287 11.36 -1.30 -11.42
CA ASP A 287 11.14 -1.23 -12.86
C ASP A 287 12.48 -1.50 -13.57
N GLY A 288 12.63 -2.71 -14.07
CA GLY A 288 13.87 -3.16 -14.70
C GLY A 288 14.29 -2.36 -15.94
N SER A 289 13.35 -1.62 -16.57
CA SER A 289 13.65 -0.79 -17.74
C SER A 289 14.26 0.57 -17.38
N THR A 290 13.96 1.09 -16.20
CA THR A 290 14.41 2.42 -15.73
C THR A 290 15.33 2.35 -14.52
N GLY A 291 15.38 1.22 -13.83
CA GLY A 291 16.08 1.05 -12.55
C GLY A 291 15.38 1.74 -11.36
N ARG A 292 14.23 2.40 -11.57
CA ARG A 292 13.48 3.05 -10.50
C ARG A 292 12.89 2.02 -9.55
N ARG A 293 12.93 2.29 -8.26
CA ARG A 293 12.12 1.58 -7.29
C ARG A 293 10.79 2.30 -7.14
N LEU A 294 9.72 1.59 -7.44
CA LEU A 294 8.35 2.06 -7.34
C LEU A 294 7.68 1.42 -6.13
N GLN A 295 6.84 2.18 -5.42
CA GLN A 295 6.07 1.72 -4.28
C GLN A 295 4.61 2.11 -4.46
N ILE A 296 3.71 1.22 -4.03
CA ILE A 296 2.27 1.46 -3.94
C ILE A 296 1.84 1.01 -2.54
N GLY A 297 1.01 1.80 -1.86
CA GLY A 297 0.41 1.49 -0.57
C GLY A 297 -1.10 1.32 -0.67
N TRP A 298 -1.71 0.65 0.29
CA TRP A 298 -3.16 0.66 0.46
C TRP A 298 -3.58 2.01 1.07
N MET A 299 -4.43 2.75 0.37
CA MET A 299 -5.07 3.95 0.90
C MET A 299 -6.29 3.55 1.75
N GLY A 300 -5.98 3.14 2.96
CA GLY A 300 -6.85 2.65 4.00
C GLY A 300 -6.05 2.33 5.26
N MET A 301 -6.74 1.94 6.33
CA MET A 301 -6.14 1.54 7.59
C MET A 301 -7.00 0.42 8.19
N PRO A 302 -6.42 -0.76 8.55
CA PRO A 302 -7.18 -1.81 9.20
C PRO A 302 -7.66 -1.36 10.58
N ASP A 303 -8.84 -1.81 10.98
CA ASP A 303 -9.43 -1.59 12.31
C ASP A 303 -9.58 -0.10 12.70
N ALA A 304 -9.55 0.83 11.73
CA ALA A 304 -9.71 2.26 11.98
C ALA A 304 -11.10 2.57 12.56
N ASP A 305 -11.17 3.60 13.40
CA ASP A 305 -12.42 4.12 14.01
C ASP A 305 -13.18 5.08 13.07
N TYR A 306 -12.69 5.30 11.86
CA TYR A 306 -13.31 6.03 10.76
C TYR A 306 -13.55 5.10 9.56
N GLY A 307 -14.34 5.55 8.59
CA GLY A 307 -14.74 4.70 7.47
C GLY A 307 -14.91 5.42 6.15
N ASN A 308 -15.57 4.74 5.22
CA ASN A 308 -15.77 5.20 3.85
C ASN A 308 -17.28 5.11 3.47
N PRO A 309 -18.20 5.72 4.26
CA PRO A 309 -19.65 5.51 4.07
C PRO A 309 -20.13 5.94 2.69
N ALA A 310 -19.53 6.97 2.10
CA ALA A 310 -19.85 7.46 0.78
C ALA A 310 -19.70 6.38 -0.31
N THR A 311 -18.56 5.68 -0.35
CA THR A 311 -18.29 4.66 -1.36
C THR A 311 -18.91 3.30 -1.01
N VAL A 312 -19.02 2.96 0.28
CA VAL A 312 -19.72 1.76 0.76
C VAL A 312 -21.19 1.75 0.31
N ALA A 313 -21.85 2.91 0.30
CA ALA A 313 -23.21 3.07 -0.22
C ALA A 313 -23.35 2.64 -1.68
N TYR A 314 -22.26 2.73 -2.45
CA TYR A 314 -22.21 2.31 -3.86
C TYR A 314 -21.63 0.90 -4.07
N GLY A 315 -21.34 0.18 -2.99
CA GLY A 315 -20.94 -1.23 -3.04
C GLY A 315 -19.44 -1.46 -3.31
N TRP A 316 -18.58 -0.49 -2.97
CA TRP A 316 -17.13 -0.64 -3.03
C TRP A 316 -16.43 0.20 -1.96
N GLN A 317 -15.20 -0.15 -1.59
CA GLN A 317 -14.38 0.74 -0.77
C GLN A 317 -12.88 0.49 -0.93
N HIS A 318 -12.12 1.51 -0.57
CA HIS A 318 -10.67 1.66 -0.63
C HIS A 318 -10.12 1.82 -2.05
N CYS A 319 -8.86 2.25 -2.10
CA CYS A 319 -8.04 2.33 -3.30
C CYS A 319 -6.57 2.16 -2.92
N MET A 320 -5.69 2.07 -3.89
CA MET A 320 -4.25 2.20 -3.69
C MET A 320 -3.84 3.67 -3.72
N THR A 321 -2.62 3.96 -3.25
CA THR A 321 -1.95 5.24 -3.50
C THR A 321 -1.46 5.32 -4.94
N LEU A 322 -1.04 6.51 -5.37
CA LEU A 322 -0.21 6.67 -6.56
C LEU A 322 1.02 5.76 -6.49
N PRO A 323 1.52 5.28 -7.63
CA PRO A 323 2.88 4.76 -7.71
C PRO A 323 3.88 5.87 -7.36
N ARG A 324 4.68 5.62 -6.31
CA ARG A 324 5.70 6.56 -5.81
C ARG A 324 7.08 6.05 -6.18
N VAL A 325 7.94 6.93 -6.68
CA VAL A 325 9.38 6.63 -6.84
C VAL A 325 10.05 6.83 -5.49
N LEU A 326 10.79 5.82 -5.04
CA LEU A 326 11.59 5.89 -3.83
C LEU A 326 13.02 6.27 -4.18
N THR A 327 13.54 7.25 -3.46
CA THR A 327 14.96 7.63 -3.40
C THR A 327 15.34 7.80 -1.93
N HIS A 328 16.61 8.07 -1.63
CA HIS A 328 17.02 8.41 -0.27
C HIS A 328 17.93 9.64 -0.26
N ASP A 329 18.00 10.31 0.90
CA ASP A 329 18.72 11.56 1.08
C ASP A 329 20.22 11.38 1.40
N GLY A 330 20.71 10.15 1.48
CA GLY A 330 22.06 9.79 1.90
C GLY A 330 22.28 9.85 3.44
N GLN A 331 21.24 10.14 4.21
CA GLN A 331 21.27 10.22 5.68
C GLN A 331 20.42 9.13 6.34
N GLY A 332 19.86 8.23 5.55
CA GLY A 332 19.01 7.13 6.01
C GLY A 332 17.51 7.40 5.90
N HIS A 333 17.07 8.51 5.29
CA HIS A 333 15.67 8.79 5.07
C HIS A 333 15.25 8.49 3.62
N ILE A 334 14.11 7.84 3.48
CA ILE A 334 13.48 7.60 2.17
C ILE A 334 12.65 8.82 1.77
N LEU A 335 12.86 9.28 0.54
CA LEU A 335 12.05 10.30 -0.11
C LEU A 335 11.05 9.62 -1.05
N GLN A 336 9.79 10.04 -1.02
CA GLN A 336 8.71 9.47 -1.81
C GLN A 336 8.12 10.54 -2.73
N ASN A 337 8.18 10.34 -4.04
CA ASN A 337 7.60 11.28 -4.99
C ASN A 337 6.64 10.56 -5.94
N PRO A 338 5.55 11.19 -6.40
CA PRO A 338 4.72 10.63 -7.45
C PRO A 338 5.56 10.24 -8.66
N ALA A 339 5.23 9.13 -9.29
CA ALA A 339 5.87 8.73 -10.55
C ALA A 339 5.80 9.89 -11.56
N PRO A 340 6.92 10.17 -12.29
CA PRO A 340 7.01 11.35 -13.17
C PRO A 340 6.01 11.32 -14.33
N GLU A 341 5.45 10.17 -14.66
CA GLU A 341 4.37 9.96 -15.62
C GLU A 341 3.17 10.86 -15.33
N LEU A 342 2.86 11.09 -14.04
CA LEU A 342 1.78 12.01 -13.64
C LEU A 342 2.02 13.43 -14.15
N THR A 343 3.25 13.90 -14.14
CA THR A 343 3.59 15.26 -14.58
C THR A 343 3.34 15.46 -16.08
N ALA A 344 3.44 14.40 -16.88
CA ALA A 344 3.15 14.43 -18.30
C ALA A 344 1.64 14.63 -18.61
N CYS A 345 0.76 14.32 -17.63
CA CYS A 345 -0.69 14.50 -17.75
C CYS A 345 -1.17 15.91 -17.36
N ARG A 346 -0.27 16.79 -16.91
CA ARG A 346 -0.65 18.17 -16.53
C ARG A 346 -1.20 18.96 -17.71
N GLY A 347 -2.39 19.54 -17.54
CA GLY A 347 -2.97 20.51 -18.43
C GLY A 347 -2.41 21.92 -18.23
N ALA A 348 -3.15 22.93 -18.67
CA ALA A 348 -2.73 24.32 -18.54
C ALA A 348 -2.64 24.77 -17.07
N ALA A 349 -1.55 25.43 -16.71
CA ALA A 349 -1.33 25.96 -15.37
C ALA A 349 -2.36 27.04 -15.01
N VAL A 350 -2.96 26.93 -13.84
CA VAL A 350 -3.88 27.93 -13.25
C VAL A 350 -3.24 28.47 -11.97
N ALA A 351 -3.07 29.77 -11.90
CA ALA A 351 -2.53 30.42 -10.69
C ALA A 351 -3.57 30.42 -9.57
N LEU A 352 -3.13 30.08 -8.36
CA LEU A 352 -3.88 30.22 -7.11
C LEU A 352 -3.06 31.15 -6.19
N PRO A 353 -3.18 32.47 -6.32
CA PRO A 353 -2.42 33.42 -5.51
C PRO A 353 -2.92 33.47 -4.06
N ASP A 354 -2.10 34.02 -3.18
CA ASP A 354 -2.46 34.25 -1.78
C ASP A 354 -3.79 34.99 -1.64
N GLY A 355 -4.63 34.53 -0.73
CA GLY A 355 -5.98 35.01 -0.47
C GLY A 355 -7.03 34.63 -1.52
N ALA A 356 -6.64 33.98 -2.61
CA ALA A 356 -7.58 33.59 -3.66
C ALA A 356 -8.35 32.31 -3.31
N GLU A 357 -9.52 32.22 -3.97
CA GLU A 357 -10.34 31.02 -3.99
C GLU A 357 -10.56 30.56 -5.45
N GLN A 358 -10.34 29.31 -5.76
CA GLN A 358 -10.37 28.79 -7.12
C GLN A 358 -11.04 27.43 -7.17
N ALA A 359 -12.09 27.28 -7.97
CA ALA A 359 -12.61 25.96 -8.34
C ALA A 359 -11.59 25.25 -9.24
N VAL A 360 -11.31 24.00 -8.96
CA VAL A 360 -10.36 23.17 -9.70
C VAL A 360 -11.04 21.90 -10.18
N ASP A 361 -10.43 21.21 -11.16
CA ASP A 361 -10.92 19.91 -11.58
C ASP A 361 -10.82 18.89 -10.44
N VAL A 362 -11.63 17.83 -10.55
CA VAL A 362 -11.60 16.69 -9.61
C VAL A 362 -10.21 16.07 -9.54
N CYS A 363 -9.53 15.94 -10.70
CA CYS A 363 -8.17 15.45 -10.79
C CYS A 363 -7.21 16.64 -11.00
N PHE A 364 -6.36 16.89 -10.01
CA PHE A 364 -5.43 18.02 -10.06
C PHE A 364 -4.06 17.68 -9.45
N ASP A 365 -3.06 18.44 -9.87
CA ASP A 365 -1.71 18.43 -9.31
C ASP A 365 -1.33 19.87 -8.95
N LEU A 366 -1.25 20.19 -7.67
CA LEU A 366 -0.91 21.50 -7.15
C LEU A 366 0.55 21.51 -6.70
N THR A 367 1.25 22.60 -7.03
CA THR A 367 2.61 22.85 -6.52
C THR A 367 2.73 24.25 -5.93
N ALA A 368 3.51 24.37 -4.85
CA ALA A 368 3.82 25.65 -4.22
C ALA A 368 5.22 25.64 -3.59
N ALA A 369 5.77 26.83 -3.36
CA ALA A 369 7.03 27.05 -2.64
C ALA A 369 6.80 27.94 -1.42
N PRO A 370 6.31 27.40 -0.30
CA PRO A 370 6.03 28.16 0.92
C PRO A 370 7.27 28.89 1.44
N ALA A 371 7.08 30.11 1.96
CA ALA A 371 8.15 30.88 2.59
C ALA A 371 8.02 30.97 4.12
N GLY A 372 6.88 30.60 4.69
CA GLY A 372 6.54 30.66 6.10
C GLY A 372 5.25 29.90 6.40
N ASP A 373 4.47 30.37 7.37
CA ASP A 373 3.15 29.82 7.69
C ASP A 373 2.23 29.88 6.46
N PHE A 374 1.44 28.83 6.24
CA PHE A 374 0.44 28.81 5.19
C PHE A 374 -0.77 27.95 5.56
N SER A 375 -1.85 28.15 4.84
CA SER A 375 -2.96 27.18 4.81
C SER A 375 -3.55 27.02 3.41
N LEU A 376 -4.02 25.81 3.12
CA LEU A 376 -4.75 25.42 1.92
C LEU A 376 -6.03 24.69 2.36
N ALA A 377 -7.18 25.31 2.11
CA ALA A 377 -8.49 24.73 2.44
C ALA A 377 -9.15 24.14 1.18
N PHE A 378 -9.88 23.03 1.38
CA PHE A 378 -10.66 22.32 0.38
C PHE A 378 -12.15 22.41 0.77
N ASP A 379 -12.97 23.08 -0.03
CA ASP A 379 -14.41 23.30 0.19
C ASP A 379 -14.78 23.78 1.61
N GLY A 380 -13.81 24.32 2.36
CA GLY A 380 -13.98 24.75 3.74
C GLY A 380 -14.12 23.61 4.77
N GLY A 381 -14.15 22.34 4.32
CA GLY A 381 -14.33 21.16 5.19
C GLY A 381 -13.05 20.37 5.49
N LEU A 382 -11.96 20.64 4.77
CA LEU A 382 -10.64 20.06 4.99
C LEU A 382 -9.60 21.17 4.86
N THR A 383 -8.63 21.20 5.74
CA THR A 383 -7.55 22.19 5.74
C THR A 383 -6.20 21.52 5.94
N LEU A 384 -5.24 21.83 5.08
CA LEU A 384 -3.81 21.63 5.29
C LEU A 384 -3.21 22.94 5.82
N ALA A 385 -2.64 22.95 7.02
CA ALA A 385 -2.02 24.13 7.62
C ALA A 385 -0.60 23.83 8.08
N TYR A 386 0.32 24.74 7.83
CA TYR A 386 1.71 24.66 8.26
C TYR A 386 2.09 25.87 9.12
N ALA A 387 2.71 25.60 10.26
CA ALA A 387 3.30 26.58 11.17
C ALA A 387 4.83 26.48 11.11
N ASP A 388 5.50 27.50 10.57
CA ASP A 388 6.96 27.50 10.32
C ASP A 388 7.76 27.53 11.65
N ALA A 389 7.24 28.21 12.70
CA ALA A 389 7.87 28.30 13.99
C ALA A 389 8.10 26.91 14.64
N ASP A 390 7.12 26.04 14.53
CA ASP A 390 7.17 24.67 15.08
C ASP A 390 7.51 23.63 14.01
N ARG A 391 7.56 24.03 12.76
CA ARG A 391 7.71 23.14 11.57
C ARG A 391 6.66 22.05 11.52
N THR A 392 5.45 22.35 11.96
CA THR A 392 4.36 21.37 12.04
C THR A 392 3.37 21.62 10.92
N CYS A 393 3.08 20.55 10.17
CA CYS A 393 2.04 20.53 9.15
C CYS A 393 0.88 19.63 9.61
N CYS A 394 -0.34 20.16 9.62
CA CYS A 394 -1.55 19.47 10.04
C CYS A 394 -2.58 19.41 8.92
N LEU A 395 -3.16 18.24 8.71
CA LEU A 395 -4.31 17.97 7.88
C LEU A 395 -5.52 17.78 8.79
N THR A 396 -6.53 18.66 8.69
CA THR A 396 -7.65 18.68 9.63
C THR A 396 -8.98 18.74 8.91
N PHE A 397 -9.88 17.83 9.24
CA PHE A 397 -11.28 17.82 8.79
C PHE A 397 -12.15 18.57 9.79
N THR A 398 -13.11 19.35 9.25
CA THR A 398 -14.13 20.08 10.01
C THR A 398 -15.56 19.75 9.54
N ASP A 399 -15.69 18.97 8.46
CA ASP A 399 -16.96 18.50 7.89
C ASP A 399 -17.03 16.98 7.95
N ASP A 400 -17.99 16.46 8.74
CA ASP A 400 -18.19 15.02 8.93
C ASP A 400 -18.62 14.30 7.64
N ALA A 401 -19.38 14.97 6.77
CA ALA A 401 -19.80 14.39 5.49
C ALA A 401 -18.61 14.15 4.55
N MET A 402 -17.63 15.06 4.60
CA MET A 402 -16.40 14.96 3.82
C MET A 402 -15.39 13.99 4.42
N SER A 403 -15.37 13.83 5.75
CA SER A 403 -14.32 13.13 6.49
C SER A 403 -14.53 11.62 6.60
N GLY A 404 -15.80 11.17 6.67
CA GLY A 404 -16.13 9.80 7.06
C GLY A 404 -15.66 9.43 8.47
N GLY A 405 -15.50 10.43 9.37
CA GLY A 405 -15.02 10.26 10.74
C GLY A 405 -13.53 10.60 10.96
N ARG A 406 -12.78 10.98 9.89
CA ARG A 406 -11.39 11.46 10.03
C ARG A 406 -11.38 12.83 10.69
N THR A 407 -10.44 13.07 11.60
CA THR A 407 -10.34 14.30 12.39
C THR A 407 -9.10 15.12 12.04
N SER A 408 -7.94 14.81 12.62
CA SER A 408 -6.68 15.53 12.35
C SER A 408 -5.48 14.58 12.36
N ARG A 409 -4.49 14.89 11.51
CA ARG A 409 -3.16 14.26 11.50
C ARG A 409 -2.11 15.33 11.29
N CYS A 410 -1.04 15.25 12.07
CA CYS A 410 0.03 16.23 12.04
C CYS A 410 1.39 15.56 11.86
N VAL A 411 2.30 16.25 11.19
CA VAL A 411 3.71 15.87 11.08
C VAL A 411 4.60 17.05 11.44
N LYS A 412 5.64 16.79 12.23
CA LYS A 412 6.72 17.73 12.48
C LYS A 412 7.84 17.46 11.48
N LEU A 413 8.21 18.47 10.70
CA LEU A 413 9.26 18.38 9.70
C LEU A 413 10.64 18.61 10.31
N ASP A 414 11.66 17.92 9.81
CA ASP A 414 13.05 18.14 10.21
C ASP A 414 13.61 19.48 9.71
N ALA A 415 13.12 19.93 8.55
CA ALA A 415 13.47 21.23 7.96
C ALA A 415 12.19 22.06 7.68
N PRO A 416 12.31 23.41 7.56
CA PRO A 416 11.19 24.23 7.14
C PRO A 416 10.56 23.75 5.84
N CYS A 417 9.22 23.86 5.74
CA CYS A 417 8.51 23.53 4.50
C CYS A 417 8.84 24.56 3.42
N ARG A 418 9.46 24.12 2.33
CA ARG A 418 9.83 24.97 1.19
C ARG A 418 9.31 24.44 -0.14
N ARG A 419 8.78 23.23 -0.14
CA ARG A 419 8.15 22.60 -1.31
C ARG A 419 6.90 21.87 -0.87
N LEU A 420 5.82 22.16 -1.55
CA LEU A 420 4.53 21.52 -1.37
C LEU A 420 4.05 21.00 -2.73
N ARG A 421 3.63 19.76 -2.78
CA ARG A 421 2.87 19.19 -3.89
C ARG A 421 1.64 18.47 -3.34
N VAL A 422 0.48 18.73 -3.94
CA VAL A 422 -0.77 18.06 -3.57
C VAL A 422 -1.37 17.47 -4.83
N VAL A 423 -1.60 16.17 -4.80
CA VAL A 423 -2.28 15.44 -5.88
C VAL A 423 -3.66 15.03 -5.41
N GLY A 424 -4.68 15.47 -6.13
CA GLY A 424 -6.09 15.15 -5.87
C GLY A 424 -6.68 14.25 -6.95
N ASP A 425 -7.52 13.32 -6.51
CA ASP A 425 -8.43 12.52 -7.33
C ASP A 425 -9.83 12.62 -6.73
N ALA A 426 -10.81 12.00 -7.32
CA ALA A 426 -12.23 12.13 -6.97
C ALA A 426 -12.54 11.94 -5.46
N SER A 427 -11.77 11.14 -4.76
CA SER A 427 -11.94 10.91 -3.31
C SER A 427 -10.62 10.57 -2.59
N SER A 428 -9.51 11.13 -3.05
CA SER A 428 -8.22 10.98 -2.38
C SER A 428 -7.34 12.21 -2.54
N LEU A 429 -6.50 12.47 -1.54
CA LEU A 429 -5.44 13.46 -1.55
C LEU A 429 -4.14 12.81 -1.10
N GLU A 430 -3.06 13.08 -1.85
CA GLU A 430 -1.69 12.76 -1.47
C GLU A 430 -0.87 14.05 -1.43
N ILE A 431 -0.31 14.36 -0.27
CA ILE A 431 0.38 15.61 0.05
C ILE A 431 1.84 15.31 0.28
N PHE A 432 2.72 15.89 -0.52
CA PHE A 432 4.16 15.68 -0.47
C PHE A 432 4.84 16.99 -0.03
N LEU A 433 5.55 16.90 1.09
CA LEU A 433 6.28 18.02 1.69
C LEU A 433 7.78 17.81 1.47
N ASN A 434 8.49 18.88 1.06
CA ASN A 434 9.94 18.89 0.85
C ASN A 434 10.43 17.72 -0.02
N ASP A 435 9.87 17.62 -1.24
CA ASP A 435 10.18 16.54 -2.20
C ASP A 435 9.95 15.11 -1.65
N GLY A 436 8.90 14.96 -0.84
CA GLY A 436 8.51 13.66 -0.30
C GLY A 436 9.27 13.22 0.94
N ALA A 437 9.96 14.15 1.62
CA ALA A 437 10.56 13.88 2.94
C ALA A 437 9.48 13.60 4.02
N ALA A 438 8.30 14.16 3.85
CA ALA A 438 7.10 13.77 4.58
C ALA A 438 5.91 13.71 3.62
N VAL A 439 5.04 12.72 3.82
CA VAL A 439 3.85 12.51 3.00
C VAL A 439 2.64 12.33 3.92
N LEU A 440 1.48 12.88 3.49
CA LEU A 440 0.20 12.64 4.15
C LEU A 440 -0.81 12.18 3.09
N SER A 441 -1.35 10.98 3.27
CA SER A 441 -2.37 10.40 2.39
C SER A 441 -3.70 10.32 3.10
N THR A 442 -4.78 10.69 2.42
CA THR A 442 -6.12 10.61 2.99
C THR A 442 -7.19 10.38 1.94
N ARG A 443 -8.23 9.65 2.32
CA ARG A 443 -9.52 9.69 1.63
C ARG A 443 -10.28 10.93 2.08
N TYR A 444 -11.04 11.52 1.16
CA TYR A 444 -12.00 12.59 1.43
C TYR A 444 -13.15 12.49 0.44
N TYR A 445 -14.29 13.10 0.75
CA TYR A 445 -15.52 12.91 -0.03
C TYR A 445 -16.15 14.28 -0.35
N PRO A 446 -15.59 15.03 -1.33
CA PRO A 446 -16.14 16.32 -1.73
C PRO A 446 -17.49 16.12 -2.42
N ALA A 447 -18.38 17.12 -2.32
CA ALA A 447 -19.69 17.07 -2.97
C ALA A 447 -19.61 17.23 -4.51
N GLY A 448 -18.46 17.58 -5.04
CA GLY A 448 -18.21 17.79 -6.47
C GLY A 448 -16.76 18.17 -6.73
N ALA A 449 -16.49 18.88 -7.82
CA ALA A 449 -15.18 19.44 -8.11
C ALA A 449 -14.77 20.43 -6.97
N PRO A 450 -13.59 20.25 -6.34
CA PRO A 450 -13.27 20.98 -5.13
C PRO A 450 -12.94 22.46 -5.42
N THR A 451 -13.23 23.30 -4.42
CA THR A 451 -12.79 24.70 -4.39
C THR A 451 -11.63 24.84 -3.41
N LEU A 452 -10.49 25.28 -3.90
CA LEU A 452 -9.28 25.52 -3.12
C LEU A 452 -9.19 26.98 -2.69
N ARG A 453 -8.84 27.22 -1.42
CA ARG A 453 -8.54 28.55 -0.89
C ARG A 453 -7.16 28.56 -0.26
N ALA A 454 -6.27 29.38 -0.80
CA ALA A 454 -4.91 29.59 -0.28
C ALA A 454 -4.86 30.79 0.68
N ALA A 455 -4.06 30.68 1.74
CA ALA A 455 -3.73 31.80 2.61
C ALA A 455 -2.23 31.76 2.95
N ASN A 456 -1.53 32.86 2.78
CA ASN A 456 -0.08 33.02 2.86
C ASN A 456 0.66 32.02 1.92
N LEU A 457 0.07 31.71 0.77
CA LEU A 457 0.57 30.72 -0.18
C LEU A 457 0.23 31.12 -1.60
N ASP A 458 1.24 31.28 -2.43
CA ASP A 458 1.11 31.32 -3.88
C ASP A 458 1.29 29.91 -4.44
N ALA A 459 0.29 29.38 -5.12
CA ALA A 459 0.32 28.06 -5.71
C ALA A 459 -0.02 28.06 -7.20
N VAL A 460 0.34 26.96 -7.86
CA VAL A 460 -0.05 26.68 -9.24
C VAL A 460 -0.77 25.34 -9.26
N VAL A 461 -1.95 25.31 -9.85
CA VAL A 461 -2.77 24.11 -10.01
C VAL A 461 -2.77 23.71 -11.49
N TYR A 462 -2.57 22.42 -11.73
CA TYR A 462 -2.65 21.82 -13.06
C TYR A 462 -3.82 20.83 -13.05
N PRO A 463 -4.85 21.01 -13.89
CA PRO A 463 -5.79 19.92 -14.14
C PRO A 463 -5.05 18.73 -14.75
N LEU A 464 -5.46 17.51 -14.41
CA LEU A 464 -4.86 16.31 -14.97
C LEU A 464 -5.74 15.76 -16.11
N ASN A 465 -5.15 15.65 -17.29
CA ASN A 465 -5.78 15.08 -18.50
C ASN A 465 -5.53 13.56 -18.52
N LEU A 466 -6.44 12.80 -17.91
CA LEU A 466 -6.36 11.34 -17.70
C LEU A 466 -7.48 10.60 -18.42
#